data_fb21aff048a270ef8f9342145b31958c
#
_entry.id   fb21aff048a270ef8f9342145b31958c
#
_cell.length_a   1.000
_cell.length_b   1.000
_cell.length_c   1.000
_cell.angle_alpha   90.00
_cell.angle_beta   90.00
_cell.angle_gamma   90.00
#
_symmetry.space_group_name_H-M   'P 1'
#
loop_
_entity.id
_entity.type
_entity.pdbx_description
1 polymer ?
#
loop_
_entity_poly.entity_id
_entity_poly.type
_entity_poly.pdbx_seq_one_letter_code
_entity_poly.pdbx_strand_id
1 'polypeptide(L)'
;MIEATDFREGMSLLPTAVNVITTKGNSGCHGFTASAVCSVTDTPPTLLVCMNQTSRSHAHFLENKTLSVNVLGTQHESISNAFASKLCSEERFEHGAWTTLATGAPILEDALVSFDCEIEDIQQVGTHSIFMCRVVAIKQSESDESLVYFNRSYHQVGQTEIV
;
A
#
# COMPACT_ATOMS: atom_id res chain seq x y z
N MET A 1 8.45 -9.01 29.26
CA MET A 1 8.46 -8.45 27.87
C MET A 1 7.35 -9.14 27.11
N ILE A 2 6.65 -8.41 26.21
CA ILE A 2 5.57 -9.00 25.39
C ILE A 2 6.19 -9.84 24.29
N GLU A 3 5.66 -11.03 24.06
CA GLU A 3 6.12 -11.90 22.98
C GLU A 3 5.64 -11.40 21.62
N ALA A 4 6.45 -11.61 20.57
CA ALA A 4 6.12 -11.17 19.22
C ALA A 4 4.84 -11.85 18.67
N THR A 5 4.54 -13.06 19.13
CA THR A 5 3.32 -13.79 18.81
C THR A 5 2.08 -13.10 19.34
N ASP A 6 2.11 -12.69 20.62
CA ASP A 6 0.99 -12.01 21.27
C ASP A 6 0.71 -10.66 20.61
N PHE A 7 1.78 -9.93 20.27
CA PHE A 7 1.66 -8.68 19.52
C PHE A 7 0.99 -8.89 18.15
N ARG A 8 1.44 -9.90 17.39
CA ARG A 8 0.86 -10.20 16.07
C ARG A 8 -0.59 -10.66 16.17
N GLU A 9 -0.96 -11.41 17.20
CA GLU A 9 -2.35 -11.78 17.45
C GLU A 9 -3.22 -10.55 17.72
N GLY A 10 -2.78 -9.66 18.60
CA GLY A 10 -3.47 -8.40 18.85
C GLY A 10 -3.63 -7.56 17.59
N MET A 11 -2.55 -7.40 16.80
CA MET A 11 -2.58 -6.63 15.56
C MET A 11 -3.50 -7.24 14.49
N SER A 12 -3.68 -8.56 14.48
CA SER A 12 -4.59 -9.21 13.53
C SER A 12 -6.06 -8.83 13.72
N LEU A 13 -6.41 -8.31 14.89
CA LEU A 13 -7.78 -7.87 15.22
C LEU A 13 -8.04 -6.40 14.87
N LEU A 14 -7.08 -5.71 14.31
CA LEU A 14 -7.30 -4.39 13.72
C LEU A 14 -7.75 -4.54 12.27
N PRO A 15 -8.99 -4.17 11.92
CA PRO A 15 -9.41 -4.15 10.53
C PRO A 15 -8.65 -3.05 9.79
N THR A 16 -8.01 -3.42 8.70
CA THR A 16 -7.19 -2.49 7.93
C THR A 16 -7.56 -2.54 6.45
N ALA A 17 -7.45 -1.41 5.78
CA ALA A 17 -7.49 -1.37 4.33
C ALA A 17 -6.34 -2.22 3.75
N VAL A 18 -6.57 -2.84 2.61
CA VAL A 18 -5.53 -3.52 1.84
C VAL A 18 -5.04 -2.57 0.76
N ASN A 19 -3.73 -2.39 0.69
CA ASN A 19 -3.10 -1.47 -0.26
C ASN A 19 -2.02 -2.20 -1.06
N VAL A 20 -1.82 -1.78 -2.30
CA VAL A 20 -0.59 -2.07 -3.06
C VAL A 20 0.24 -0.80 -3.13
N ILE A 21 1.45 -0.88 -2.61
CA ILE A 21 2.43 0.20 -2.60
C ILE A 21 3.37 -0.01 -3.78
N THR A 22 3.55 0.99 -4.60
CA THR A 22 4.33 0.90 -5.84
C THR A 22 5.37 2.00 -5.93
N THR A 23 6.44 1.72 -6.66
CA THR A 23 7.48 2.70 -7.01
C THR A 23 8.03 2.38 -8.39
N LYS A 24 8.66 3.36 -9.02
CA LYS A 24 9.35 3.19 -10.31
C LYS A 24 10.61 4.02 -10.36
N GLY A 25 11.66 3.43 -10.88
CA GLY A 25 12.94 4.07 -11.11
C GLY A 25 13.73 3.38 -12.23
N ASN A 26 15.05 3.52 -12.21
CA ASN A 26 15.94 2.97 -13.24
C ASN A 26 15.85 1.46 -13.38
N SER A 27 15.56 0.73 -12.30
CA SER A 27 15.40 -0.74 -12.29
C SER A 27 13.99 -1.21 -12.67
N GLY A 28 13.10 -0.32 -13.07
CA GLY A 28 11.72 -0.63 -13.42
C GLY A 28 10.73 -0.40 -12.29
N CYS A 29 9.58 -1.09 -12.39
CA CYS A 29 8.49 -0.99 -11.41
C CYS A 29 8.67 -2.03 -10.30
N HIS A 30 8.41 -1.62 -9.06
CA HIS A 30 8.41 -2.49 -7.89
C HIS A 30 7.18 -2.20 -7.03
N GLY A 31 6.71 -3.20 -6.30
CA GLY A 31 5.56 -3.02 -5.43
C GLY A 31 5.36 -4.18 -4.47
N PHE A 32 4.57 -3.93 -3.43
CA PHE A 32 4.21 -4.92 -2.42
C PHE A 32 2.84 -4.61 -1.81
N THR A 33 2.20 -5.63 -1.27
CA THR A 33 0.94 -5.49 -0.53
C THR A 33 1.22 -5.06 0.90
N ALA A 34 0.52 -4.04 1.37
CA ALA A 34 0.65 -3.52 2.73
C ALA A 34 -0.70 -3.13 3.33
N SER A 35 -0.83 -3.34 4.63
CA SER A 35 -1.89 -2.78 5.47
C SER A 35 -1.42 -1.61 6.33
N ALA A 36 -0.11 -1.49 6.55
CA ALA A 36 0.49 -0.47 7.41
C ALA A 36 0.59 0.89 6.72
N VAL A 37 -0.54 1.52 6.51
CA VAL A 37 -0.70 2.88 5.95
C VAL A 37 -1.54 3.70 6.92
N CYS A 38 -1.11 4.92 7.21
CA CYS A 38 -1.80 5.83 8.12
C CYS A 38 -1.69 7.28 7.65
N SER A 39 -2.76 8.05 7.77
CA SER A 39 -2.70 9.49 7.60
C SER A 39 -1.94 10.14 8.77
N VAL A 40 -1.14 11.16 8.48
CA VAL A 40 -0.36 11.91 9.49
C VAL A 40 -0.95 13.30 9.69
N THR A 41 -1.10 14.05 8.62
CA THR A 41 -1.65 15.41 8.65
C THR A 41 -2.22 15.79 7.28
N ASP A 42 -3.14 16.72 7.23
CA ASP A 42 -3.68 17.29 6.00
C ASP A 42 -2.97 18.57 5.56
N THR A 43 -2.07 19.12 6.39
CA THR A 43 -1.39 20.39 6.13
C THR A 43 0.11 20.31 6.49
N PRO A 44 0.99 20.02 5.51
CA PRO A 44 0.71 19.55 4.15
C PRO A 44 0.21 18.10 4.14
N PRO A 45 -0.54 17.67 3.10
CA PRO A 45 -1.07 16.30 3.04
C PRO A 45 0.05 15.26 3.14
N THR A 46 0.07 14.53 4.22
CA THR A 46 1.13 13.56 4.55
C THR A 46 0.54 12.27 5.08
N LEU A 47 1.03 11.15 4.57
CA LEU A 47 0.74 9.82 5.09
C LEU A 47 2.04 9.07 5.39
N LEU A 48 1.95 7.97 6.13
CA LEU A 48 3.09 7.08 6.36
C LEU A 48 2.79 5.67 5.83
N VAL A 49 3.88 4.99 5.45
CA VAL A 49 3.86 3.59 5.03
C VAL A 49 4.99 2.87 5.76
N CYS A 50 4.68 1.72 6.38
CA CYS A 50 5.70 0.86 6.97
C CYS A 50 6.07 -0.28 6.03
N MET A 51 7.37 -0.53 5.86
CA MET A 51 7.87 -1.58 4.99
C MET A 51 8.95 -2.39 5.70
N ASN A 52 8.87 -3.72 5.59
CA ASN A 52 9.92 -4.59 6.10
C ASN A 52 11.22 -4.40 5.31
N GLN A 53 12.32 -4.17 6.03
CA GLN A 53 13.65 -3.95 5.44
C GLN A 53 14.19 -5.18 4.70
N THR A 54 13.69 -6.38 5.01
CA THR A 54 14.08 -7.62 4.31
C THR A 54 13.29 -7.87 3.01
N SER A 55 12.30 -7.03 2.70
CA SER A 55 11.58 -7.10 1.43
C SER A 55 12.54 -6.86 0.25
N ARG A 56 12.40 -7.68 -0.79
CA ARG A 56 13.24 -7.57 -2.01
C ARG A 56 13.13 -6.20 -2.68
N SER A 57 12.02 -5.54 -2.53
CA SER A 57 11.77 -4.21 -3.13
C SER A 57 12.26 -3.05 -2.28
N HIS A 58 12.66 -3.27 -1.03
CA HIS A 58 12.96 -2.19 -0.07
C HIS A 58 14.01 -1.21 -0.60
N ALA A 59 15.11 -1.69 -1.16
CA ALA A 59 16.17 -0.84 -1.70
C ALA A 59 15.68 0.09 -2.82
N HIS A 60 14.73 -0.35 -3.63
CA HIS A 60 14.18 0.45 -4.73
C HIS A 60 13.34 1.63 -4.22
N PHE A 61 12.61 1.45 -3.11
CA PHE A 61 11.89 2.55 -2.47
C PHE A 61 12.83 3.59 -1.87
N LEU A 62 13.95 3.15 -1.27
CA LEU A 62 14.99 4.05 -0.76
C LEU A 62 15.64 4.87 -1.88
N GLU A 63 15.92 4.24 -3.01
CA GLU A 63 16.57 4.87 -4.15
C GLU A 63 15.64 5.84 -4.89
N ASN A 64 14.40 5.40 -5.18
CA ASN A 64 13.47 6.13 -6.01
C ASN A 64 12.86 7.34 -5.30
N LYS A 65 12.71 7.29 -3.98
CA LYS A 65 12.15 8.36 -3.11
C LYS A 65 10.73 8.81 -3.51
N THR A 66 10.03 7.99 -4.25
CA THR A 66 8.63 8.17 -4.61
C THR A 66 7.89 6.86 -4.40
N LEU A 67 6.61 6.96 -4.07
CA LEU A 67 5.73 5.80 -4.01
C LEU A 67 4.28 6.21 -4.27
N SER A 68 3.49 5.23 -4.68
CA SER A 68 2.04 5.39 -4.70
C SER A 68 1.38 4.39 -3.76
N VAL A 69 0.35 4.82 -3.07
CA VAL A 69 -0.52 3.98 -2.25
C VAL A 69 -1.80 3.75 -3.03
N ASN A 70 -2.05 2.52 -3.46
CA ASN A 70 -3.26 2.14 -4.18
C ASN A 70 -4.16 1.35 -3.25
N VAL A 71 -5.27 1.95 -2.82
CA VAL A 71 -6.25 1.33 -1.92
C VAL A 71 -7.14 0.40 -2.72
N LEU A 72 -7.19 -0.87 -2.33
CA LEU A 72 -7.87 -1.91 -3.11
C LEU A 72 -9.37 -1.96 -2.83
N GLY A 73 -10.13 -2.12 -3.91
CA GLY A 73 -11.55 -2.47 -3.88
C GLY A 73 -11.77 -3.98 -3.75
N THR A 74 -13.02 -4.37 -3.60
CA THR A 74 -13.43 -5.77 -3.38
C THR A 74 -13.05 -6.71 -4.53
N GLN A 75 -12.89 -6.19 -5.74
CA GLN A 75 -12.49 -6.96 -6.93
C GLN A 75 -10.98 -7.26 -6.99
N HIS A 76 -10.17 -6.75 -6.07
CA HIS A 76 -8.71 -6.77 -6.16
C HIS A 76 -8.01 -7.82 -5.29
N GLU A 77 -8.73 -8.83 -4.79
CA GLU A 77 -8.10 -9.87 -3.95
C GLU A 77 -6.95 -10.58 -4.67
N SER A 78 -7.09 -10.86 -5.97
CA SER A 78 -6.04 -11.48 -6.78
C SER A 78 -4.80 -10.57 -6.91
N ILE A 79 -4.99 -9.26 -7.03
CA ILE A 79 -3.89 -8.28 -7.07
C ILE A 79 -3.17 -8.25 -5.72
N SER A 80 -3.93 -8.20 -4.61
CA SER A 80 -3.37 -8.26 -3.26
C SER A 80 -2.48 -9.50 -3.08
N ASN A 81 -2.97 -10.66 -3.48
CA ASN A 81 -2.22 -11.92 -3.38
C ASN A 81 -0.96 -11.92 -4.26
N ALA A 82 -1.05 -11.41 -5.50
CA ALA A 82 0.08 -11.34 -6.42
C ALA A 82 1.23 -10.49 -5.83
N PHE A 83 0.92 -9.30 -5.29
CA PHE A 83 1.91 -8.40 -4.72
C PHE A 83 2.42 -8.84 -3.33
N ALA A 84 1.79 -9.82 -2.69
CA ALA A 84 2.24 -10.47 -1.46
C ALA A 84 2.99 -11.79 -1.70
N SER A 85 3.01 -12.28 -2.93
CA SER A 85 3.58 -13.58 -3.31
C SER A 85 5.08 -13.50 -3.60
N LYS A 86 5.65 -14.64 -4.04
CA LYS A 86 7.05 -14.74 -4.49
C LYS A 86 7.24 -14.39 -5.98
N LEU A 87 6.21 -13.96 -6.68
CA LEU A 87 6.31 -13.52 -8.06
C LEU A 87 7.37 -12.42 -8.23
N CYS A 88 8.04 -12.36 -9.36
CA CYS A 88 8.93 -11.26 -9.69
C CYS A 88 8.13 -9.97 -9.99
N SER A 89 8.81 -8.84 -10.07
CA SER A 89 8.13 -7.56 -10.29
C SER A 89 7.34 -7.53 -11.60
N GLU A 90 7.90 -8.03 -12.68
CA GLU A 90 7.24 -8.08 -13.98
C GLU A 90 5.93 -8.87 -13.91
N GLU A 91 5.96 -10.06 -13.31
CA GLU A 91 4.77 -10.91 -13.14
C GLU A 91 3.71 -10.25 -12.25
N ARG A 92 4.12 -9.53 -11.19
CA ARG A 92 3.18 -8.79 -10.32
C ARG A 92 2.40 -7.75 -11.10
N PHE A 93 3.08 -6.97 -11.94
CA PHE A 93 2.46 -5.89 -12.73
C PHE A 93 1.67 -6.38 -13.94
N GLU A 94 1.70 -7.67 -14.29
CA GLU A 94 0.74 -8.29 -15.21
C GLU A 94 -0.69 -8.33 -14.64
N HIS A 95 -0.82 -8.24 -13.30
CA HIS A 95 -2.11 -8.13 -12.63
C HIS A 95 -2.56 -6.67 -12.56
N GLY A 96 -3.76 -6.40 -13.06
CA GLY A 96 -4.35 -5.06 -13.10
C GLY A 96 -3.90 -4.22 -14.29
N ALA A 97 -4.49 -3.03 -14.40
CA ALA A 97 -4.12 -2.01 -15.37
C ALA A 97 -3.48 -0.83 -14.64
N TRP A 98 -2.35 -0.34 -15.16
CA TRP A 98 -1.51 0.63 -14.48
C TRP A 98 -1.32 1.88 -15.33
N THR A 99 -1.37 3.03 -14.68
CA THR A 99 -1.09 4.35 -15.23
C THR A 99 -0.11 5.10 -14.33
N THR A 100 0.08 6.38 -14.54
CA THR A 100 0.91 7.26 -13.71
C THR A 100 0.22 8.59 -13.46
N LEU A 101 0.60 9.28 -12.39
CA LEU A 101 0.22 10.66 -12.10
C LEU A 101 1.46 11.57 -12.10
N ALA A 102 1.78 12.22 -10.98
CA ALA A 102 2.84 13.23 -10.93
C ALA A 102 4.25 12.65 -10.81
N THR A 103 4.44 11.59 -10.00
CA THR A 103 5.79 11.08 -9.69
C THR A 103 6.31 10.03 -10.66
N GLY A 104 5.44 9.43 -11.45
CA GLY A 104 5.74 8.29 -12.31
C GLY A 104 5.64 6.93 -11.62
N ALA A 105 5.39 6.87 -10.32
CA ALA A 105 5.08 5.63 -9.63
C ALA A 105 3.78 5.02 -10.21
N PRO A 106 3.71 3.67 -10.36
CA PRO A 106 2.53 3.03 -10.93
C PRO A 106 1.26 3.27 -10.10
N ILE A 107 0.19 3.65 -10.78
CA ILE A 107 -1.15 3.87 -10.23
C ILE A 107 -2.08 2.79 -10.78
N LEU A 108 -2.76 2.06 -9.90
CA LEU A 108 -3.77 1.09 -10.30
C LEU A 108 -5.01 1.84 -10.81
N GLU A 109 -5.40 1.60 -12.08
CA GLU A 109 -6.41 2.42 -12.74
C GLU A 109 -7.78 2.41 -12.05
N ASP A 110 -8.18 1.28 -11.50
CA ASP A 110 -9.48 1.07 -10.85
C ASP A 110 -9.39 0.93 -9.31
N ALA A 111 -8.29 1.37 -8.70
CA ALA A 111 -8.21 1.47 -7.23
C ALA A 111 -9.31 2.38 -6.67
N LEU A 112 -9.75 2.12 -5.44
CA LEU A 112 -10.69 3.02 -4.75
C LEU A 112 -10.16 4.45 -4.71
N VAL A 113 -8.94 4.59 -4.27
CA VAL A 113 -8.17 5.82 -4.26
C VAL A 113 -6.70 5.47 -4.39
N SER A 114 -5.97 6.29 -5.13
CA SER A 114 -4.52 6.23 -5.22
C SER A 114 -3.93 7.56 -4.78
N PHE A 115 -2.94 7.48 -3.88
CA PHE A 115 -2.17 8.62 -3.40
C PHE A 115 -0.77 8.53 -4.02
N ASP A 116 -0.43 9.50 -4.84
CA ASP A 116 0.89 9.61 -5.46
C ASP A 116 1.77 10.51 -4.59
N CYS A 117 2.94 10.02 -4.15
CA CYS A 117 3.68 10.60 -3.05
C CYS A 117 5.18 10.75 -3.33
N GLU A 118 5.76 11.80 -2.73
CA GLU A 118 7.20 11.94 -2.54
C GLU A 118 7.58 11.50 -1.11
N ILE A 119 8.62 10.67 -0.97
CA ILE A 119 9.14 10.25 0.34
C ILE A 119 10.04 11.37 0.86
N GLU A 120 9.61 12.05 1.93
CA GLU A 120 10.34 13.17 2.53
C GLU A 120 11.27 12.76 3.67
N ASP A 121 10.90 11.72 4.41
CA ASP A 121 11.72 11.23 5.52
C ASP A 121 11.56 9.71 5.66
N ILE A 122 12.60 9.07 6.16
CA ILE A 122 12.66 7.62 6.36
C ILE A 122 13.22 7.37 7.75
N GLN A 123 12.43 6.71 8.60
CA GLN A 123 12.85 6.29 9.93
C GLN A 123 12.95 4.77 9.99
N GLN A 124 14.00 4.28 10.64
CA GLN A 124 14.17 2.86 10.89
C GLN A 124 13.73 2.51 12.31
N VAL A 125 12.82 1.55 12.43
CA VAL A 125 12.32 1.05 13.71
C VAL A 125 12.35 -0.47 13.69
N GLY A 126 13.29 -1.07 14.42
CA GLY A 126 13.44 -2.52 14.43
C GLY A 126 13.66 -3.08 13.02
N THR A 127 12.78 -3.96 12.59
CA THR A 127 12.84 -4.63 11.28
C THR A 127 12.20 -3.85 10.13
N HIS A 128 11.64 -2.68 10.41
CA HIS A 128 10.88 -1.90 9.44
C HIS A 128 11.45 -0.51 9.21
N SER A 129 11.18 0.02 8.03
CA SER A 129 11.31 1.43 7.71
C SER A 129 9.92 2.08 7.69
N ILE A 130 9.83 3.28 8.23
CA ILE A 130 8.65 4.14 8.15
C ILE A 130 8.95 5.21 7.11
N PHE A 131 8.19 5.21 6.02
CA PHE A 131 8.27 6.26 5.00
C PHE A 131 7.27 7.35 5.31
N MET A 132 7.75 8.57 5.53
CA MET A 132 6.91 9.77 5.65
C MET A 132 6.74 10.35 4.25
N CYS A 133 5.52 10.36 3.75
CA CYS A 133 5.22 10.62 2.35
C CYS A 133 4.30 11.83 2.20
N ARG A 134 4.77 12.84 1.47
CA ARG A 134 3.91 13.95 1.07
C ARG A 134 3.11 13.57 -0.16
N VAL A 135 1.80 13.70 -0.06
CA VAL A 135 0.88 13.43 -1.17
C VAL A 135 0.94 14.60 -2.16
N VAL A 136 1.26 14.31 -3.42
CA VAL A 136 1.38 15.32 -4.50
C VAL A 136 0.28 15.20 -5.55
N ALA A 137 -0.38 14.04 -5.65
CA ALA A 137 -1.55 13.85 -6.51
C ALA A 137 -2.45 12.74 -5.96
N ILE A 138 -3.73 12.81 -6.28
CA ILE A 138 -4.75 11.83 -5.87
C ILE A 138 -5.62 11.50 -7.07
N LYS A 139 -5.95 10.20 -7.20
CA LYS A 139 -6.97 9.71 -8.12
C LYS A 139 -7.98 8.90 -7.32
N GLN A 140 -9.25 9.20 -7.46
CA GLN A 140 -10.36 8.46 -6.83
C GLN A 140 -11.23 7.81 -7.90
N SER A 141 -11.79 6.63 -7.58
CA SER A 141 -12.85 6.02 -8.36
C SER A 141 -14.23 6.42 -7.79
N GLU A 142 -15.28 6.01 -8.49
CA GLU A 142 -16.66 6.18 -7.99
C GLU A 142 -17.11 5.03 -7.08
N SER A 143 -16.29 3.97 -6.95
CA SER A 143 -16.59 2.82 -6.09
C SER A 143 -16.47 3.20 -4.61
N ASP A 144 -17.32 2.62 -3.78
CA ASP A 144 -17.33 2.75 -2.33
C ASP A 144 -17.16 1.40 -1.61
N GLU A 145 -16.75 0.35 -2.36
CA GLU A 145 -16.54 -0.99 -1.85
C GLU A 145 -15.06 -1.29 -1.62
N SER A 146 -14.66 -1.44 -0.36
CA SER A 146 -13.28 -1.64 0.06
C SER A 146 -12.96 -3.09 0.38
N LEU A 147 -11.76 -3.54 -0.01
CA LEU A 147 -11.16 -4.76 0.49
C LEU A 147 -10.49 -4.48 1.83
N VAL A 148 -10.86 -5.25 2.87
CA VAL A 148 -10.35 -5.12 4.23
C VAL A 148 -9.70 -6.42 4.67
N TYR A 149 -8.59 -6.33 5.40
CA TYR A 149 -7.95 -7.46 6.04
C TYR A 149 -8.19 -7.40 7.53
N PHE A 150 -8.81 -8.44 8.07
CA PHE A 150 -9.17 -8.56 9.48
C PHE A 150 -9.11 -10.02 9.91
N ASN A 151 -8.50 -10.27 11.05
CA ASN A 151 -8.36 -11.62 11.63
C ASN A 151 -7.83 -12.64 10.62
N ARG A 152 -6.78 -12.25 9.88
CA ARG A 152 -6.08 -13.05 8.85
C ARG A 152 -6.95 -13.50 7.67
N SER A 153 -8.00 -12.76 7.37
CA SER A 153 -8.90 -13.03 6.24
C SER A 153 -9.29 -11.75 5.53
N TYR A 154 -9.62 -11.86 4.24
CA TYR A 154 -10.22 -10.76 3.49
C TYR A 154 -11.69 -10.61 3.82
N HIS A 155 -12.14 -9.36 3.91
CA HIS A 155 -13.51 -8.95 4.11
C HIS A 155 -13.86 -7.83 3.14
N GLN A 156 -15.14 -7.64 2.90
CA GLN A 156 -15.66 -6.57 2.05
C GLN A 156 -16.42 -5.58 2.91
N VAL A 157 -16.16 -4.29 2.70
CA VAL A 157 -16.84 -3.18 3.37
C VAL A 157 -17.32 -2.20 2.31
N GLY A 158 -18.55 -1.77 2.41
CA GLY A 158 -19.21 -0.83 1.51
C GLY A 158 -20.70 -1.16 1.42
N GLN A 159 -21.46 -0.31 0.73
CA GLN A 159 -22.93 -0.40 0.55
C GLN A 159 -23.66 -0.81 1.84
N THR A 160 -23.85 0.16 2.73
CA THR A 160 -24.85 -0.02 3.80
C THR A 160 -26.22 0.05 3.14
N GLU A 161 -26.95 -1.06 3.08
CA GLU A 161 -28.37 -0.99 2.75
C GLU A 161 -29.03 -0.09 3.80
N ILE A 162 -29.51 1.06 3.34
CA ILE A 162 -30.34 1.92 4.18
C ILE A 162 -31.69 1.19 4.31
N VAL A 163 -31.90 0.53 5.45
CA VAL A 163 -33.17 -0.09 5.81
C VAL A 163 -34.14 1.00 6.28
#